data_79f77a09a79f80da4abafc8ca0a99870
#
_entry.id   79f77a09a79f80da4abafc8ca0a99870
#
_cell.length_a   1.000
_cell.length_b   1.000
_cell.length_c   1.000
_cell.angle_alpha   90.00
_cell.angle_beta   90.00
_cell.angle_gamma   90.00
#
_symmetry.space_group_name_H-M   'P 1'
#
loop_
_entity.id
_entity.type
_entity.pdbx_description
1 polymer ?
#
loop_
_entity_poly.entity_id
_entity_poly.type
_entity_poly.pdbx_seq_one_letter_code
_entity_poly.pdbx_strand_id
1 'polypeptide(L)'
;MWRPQYEHDACGVGLITSLDAKKKREVVEYGIQSLKAVWHRGAVDADGKSGDGAGICIEIPKEFFLEKIKDTGHTHEGENQICVGMIFLPRTEYSEQEKSKTIIEQVLIENDFY
;
A
#
# COMPACT_ATOMS: atom_id res chain seq x y z
N MET A 1 1.18 30.26 10.39
CA MET A 1 1.85 29.73 11.62
C MET A 1 0.99 28.59 12.13
N TRP A 2 1.51 27.37 12.03
CA TRP A 2 0.82 26.15 12.48
C TRP A 2 0.60 26.18 14.00
N ARG A 3 -0.61 25.87 14.46
CA ARG A 3 -0.95 25.81 15.88
C ARG A 3 -1.60 24.46 16.18
N PRO A 4 -0.92 23.56 16.91
CA PRO A 4 -1.40 22.18 17.18
C PRO A 4 -2.80 22.13 17.80
N GLN A 5 -3.13 23.13 18.61
CA GLN A 5 -4.41 23.22 19.32
C GLN A 5 -5.63 23.49 18.42
N TYR A 6 -5.40 23.79 17.15
CA TYR A 6 -6.46 24.05 16.16
C TYR A 6 -6.50 23.00 15.05
N GLU A 7 -5.70 21.95 15.17
CA GLU A 7 -5.74 20.85 14.23
C GLU A 7 -6.91 19.93 14.58
N HIS A 8 -7.85 19.83 13.68
CA HIS A 8 -9.00 18.94 13.79
C HIS A 8 -8.89 17.91 12.69
N ASP A 9 -8.39 16.72 13.04
CA ASP A 9 -8.32 15.60 12.11
C ASP A 9 -9.72 15.07 11.84
N ALA A 10 -10.10 15.04 10.58
CA ALA A 10 -11.38 14.48 10.13
C ALA A 10 -11.14 13.14 9.42
N CYS A 11 -10.71 12.13 10.17
CA CYS A 11 -10.51 10.78 9.63
C CYS A 11 -11.78 9.95 9.71
N GLY A 12 -12.06 9.20 8.64
CA GLY A 12 -13.06 8.13 8.65
C GLY A 12 -12.32 6.78 8.65
N VAL A 13 -12.59 5.95 9.64
CA VAL A 13 -12.01 4.61 9.76
C VAL A 13 -13.13 3.58 9.74
N GLY A 14 -12.93 2.49 9.02
CA GLY A 14 -13.85 1.35 8.97
C GLY A 14 -13.10 0.03 9.12
N LEU A 15 -13.75 -0.96 9.69
CA LEU A 15 -13.25 -2.33 9.81
C LEU A 15 -14.28 -3.30 9.22
N ILE A 16 -13.81 -4.17 8.33
CA ILE A 16 -14.63 -5.25 7.76
C ILE A 16 -13.88 -6.56 7.94
N THR A 17 -14.58 -7.53 8.49
CA THR A 17 -13.99 -8.86 8.72
C THR A 17 -14.99 -9.95 8.40
N SER A 18 -14.50 -11.14 8.09
CA SER A 18 -15.30 -12.35 7.96
C SER A 18 -15.39 -13.07 9.30
N LEU A 19 -16.60 -13.43 9.73
CA LEU A 19 -16.84 -14.10 11.01
C LEU A 19 -16.24 -15.52 11.04
N ASP A 20 -16.07 -16.15 9.89
CA ASP A 20 -15.48 -17.48 9.77
C ASP A 20 -13.95 -17.45 9.64
N ALA A 21 -13.33 -16.28 9.78
CA ALA A 21 -11.89 -16.04 9.66
C ALA A 21 -11.26 -16.54 8.34
N LYS A 22 -12.07 -16.80 7.31
CA LYS A 22 -11.57 -17.24 6.00
C LYS A 22 -11.22 -16.04 5.13
N LYS A 23 -10.13 -16.18 4.38
CA LYS A 23 -9.73 -15.19 3.37
C LYS A 23 -10.75 -15.19 2.24
N LYS A 24 -11.40 -14.06 2.03
CA LYS A 24 -12.42 -13.89 0.99
C LYS A 24 -12.21 -12.57 0.24
N ARG A 25 -12.26 -12.63 -1.07
CA ARG A 25 -12.19 -11.45 -1.92
C ARG A 25 -13.33 -10.46 -1.62
N GLU A 26 -14.50 -10.97 -1.28
CA GLU A 26 -15.67 -10.15 -0.93
C GLU A 26 -15.39 -9.18 0.24
N VAL A 27 -14.58 -9.59 1.23
CA VAL A 27 -14.20 -8.73 2.37
C VAL A 27 -13.44 -7.51 1.88
N VAL A 28 -12.52 -7.70 0.93
CA VAL A 28 -11.77 -6.59 0.30
C VAL A 28 -12.71 -5.68 -0.50
N GLU A 29 -13.65 -6.24 -1.23
CA GLU A 29 -14.63 -5.50 -2.03
C GLU A 29 -15.55 -4.67 -1.13
N TYR A 30 -16.02 -5.21 -0.02
CA TYR A 30 -16.76 -4.45 0.99
C TYR A 30 -15.90 -3.35 1.63
N GLY A 31 -14.60 -3.60 1.85
CA GLY A 31 -13.66 -2.58 2.30
C GLY A 31 -13.59 -1.40 1.32
N ILE A 32 -13.46 -1.69 0.04
CA ILE A 32 -13.44 -0.66 -1.02
C ILE A 32 -14.79 0.08 -1.09
N GLN A 33 -15.91 -0.62 -0.98
CA GLN A 33 -17.24 0.00 -0.97
C GLN A 33 -17.42 0.92 0.24
N SER A 34 -16.98 0.48 1.42
CA SER A 34 -17.02 1.29 2.63
C SER A 34 -16.16 2.54 2.51
N LEU A 35 -14.97 2.42 1.92
CA LEU A 35 -14.11 3.57 1.65
C LEU A 35 -14.81 4.59 0.74
N LYS A 36 -15.48 4.10 -0.31
CA LYS A 36 -16.30 4.96 -1.19
C LYS A 36 -17.50 5.57 -0.48
N ALA A 37 -18.13 4.86 0.44
CA ALA A 37 -19.28 5.36 1.19
C ALA A 37 -18.93 6.50 2.15
N VAL A 38 -17.69 6.53 2.65
CA VAL A 38 -17.19 7.62 3.51
C VAL A 38 -16.49 8.74 2.73
N TRP A 39 -16.62 8.77 1.42
CA TRP A 39 -16.06 9.81 0.55
C TRP A 39 -16.33 11.23 1.04
N HIS A 40 -17.54 11.52 1.53
CA HIS A 40 -17.93 12.83 2.06
C HIS A 40 -17.18 13.24 3.34
N ARG A 41 -16.44 12.32 3.94
CA ARG A 41 -15.54 12.57 5.07
C ARG A 41 -14.09 12.85 4.64
N GLY A 42 -13.76 12.59 3.36
CA GLY A 42 -12.48 12.95 2.80
C GLY A 42 -12.42 14.45 2.53
N ALA A 43 -11.40 15.13 3.02
CA ALA A 43 -11.17 16.49 2.64
C ALA A 43 -10.72 16.53 1.17
N VAL A 44 -11.47 17.26 0.36
CA VAL A 44 -11.12 17.53 -1.04
C VAL A 44 -10.90 19.02 -1.14
N ASP A 45 -9.75 19.41 -1.69
CA ASP A 45 -9.40 20.81 -1.86
C ASP A 45 -10.29 21.49 -2.91
N ALA A 46 -10.22 22.79 -2.99
CA ALA A 46 -11.02 23.64 -3.90
C ALA A 46 -10.86 23.26 -5.39
N ASP A 47 -9.78 22.60 -5.76
CA ASP A 47 -9.53 22.08 -7.11
C ASP A 47 -10.35 20.81 -7.46
N GLY A 48 -11.04 20.22 -6.49
CA GLY A 48 -11.81 18.99 -6.64
C GLY A 48 -11.00 17.73 -6.95
N LYS A 49 -9.67 17.79 -6.80
CA LYS A 49 -8.74 16.71 -7.17
C LYS A 49 -7.78 16.35 -6.05
N SER A 50 -7.29 17.34 -5.33
CA SER A 50 -6.39 17.15 -4.19
C SER A 50 -7.18 16.71 -2.97
N GLY A 51 -6.65 15.79 -2.18
CA GLY A 51 -7.29 15.28 -0.98
C GLY A 51 -6.27 14.74 0.00
N ASP A 52 -6.68 14.52 1.24
CA ASP A 52 -5.82 14.04 2.34
C ASP A 52 -5.40 12.58 2.17
N GLY A 53 -5.92 11.92 1.16
CA GLY A 53 -5.64 10.52 0.88
C GLY A 53 -6.69 9.57 1.44
N ALA A 54 -6.71 8.39 0.86
CA ALA A 54 -7.56 7.29 1.28
C ALA A 54 -6.82 5.97 1.03
N GLY A 55 -7.04 4.98 1.87
CA GLY A 55 -6.35 3.71 1.74
C GLY A 55 -7.11 2.56 2.37
N ILE A 56 -6.73 1.38 1.99
CA ILE A 56 -7.22 0.13 2.55
C ILE A 56 -6.01 -0.70 2.99
N CYS A 57 -6.08 -1.24 4.20
CA CYS A 57 -5.09 -2.16 4.73
C CYS A 57 -5.66 -3.59 4.64
N ILE A 58 -4.94 -4.48 4.00
CA ILE A 58 -5.31 -5.88 3.85
C ILE A 58 -4.14 -6.79 4.22
N GLU A 59 -4.42 -8.05 4.49
CA GLU A 59 -3.37 -9.06 4.61
C GLU A 59 -2.67 -9.24 3.25
N ILE A 60 -1.33 -9.38 3.30
CA ILE A 60 -0.53 -9.64 2.09
C ILE A 60 -0.96 -10.99 1.48
N PRO A 61 -1.41 -11.02 0.21
CA PRO A 61 -1.76 -12.25 -0.48
C PRO A 61 -0.49 -13.02 -0.87
N LYS A 62 0.04 -13.80 0.07
CA LYS A 62 1.33 -14.50 -0.06
C LYS A 62 1.41 -15.35 -1.31
N GLU A 63 0.37 -16.10 -1.63
CA GLU A 63 0.33 -16.99 -2.80
C GLU A 63 0.57 -16.23 -4.11
N PHE A 64 -0.08 -15.08 -4.26
CA PHE A 64 0.10 -14.21 -5.42
C PHE A 64 1.55 -13.71 -5.55
N PHE A 65 2.15 -13.25 -4.45
CA PHE A 65 3.52 -12.73 -4.49
C PHE A 65 4.55 -13.84 -4.65
N LEU A 66 4.32 -15.03 -4.09
CA LEU A 66 5.17 -16.21 -4.33
C LEU A 66 5.19 -16.61 -5.81
N GLU A 67 4.04 -16.57 -6.49
CA GLU A 67 3.96 -16.78 -7.92
C GLU A 67 4.79 -15.74 -8.69
N LYS A 68 4.65 -14.46 -8.32
CA LYS A 68 5.43 -13.38 -8.94
C LYS A 68 6.93 -13.50 -8.69
N ILE A 69 7.36 -13.91 -7.51
CA ILE A 69 8.77 -14.19 -7.22
C ILE A 69 9.30 -15.29 -8.13
N LYS A 70 8.54 -16.36 -8.35
CA LYS A 70 8.92 -17.43 -9.29
C LYS A 70 9.04 -16.95 -10.73
N ASP A 71 8.14 -16.06 -11.17
CA ASP A 71 8.17 -15.47 -12.50
C ASP A 71 9.47 -14.67 -12.75
N THR A 72 10.11 -14.14 -11.70
CA THR A 72 11.41 -13.45 -11.80
C THR A 72 12.62 -14.38 -11.76
N GLY A 73 12.39 -15.69 -11.65
CA GLY A 73 13.45 -16.70 -11.56
C GLY A 73 14.04 -16.91 -10.16
N HIS A 74 13.46 -16.27 -9.14
CA HIS A 74 13.84 -16.45 -7.75
C HIS A 74 12.97 -17.52 -7.07
N THR A 75 13.54 -18.19 -6.09
CA THR A 75 12.82 -19.14 -5.25
C THR A 75 12.75 -18.58 -3.82
N HIS A 76 11.57 -18.64 -3.25
CA HIS A 76 11.40 -18.32 -1.83
C HIS A 76 11.67 -19.61 -1.03
N GLU A 77 12.70 -19.61 -0.22
CA GLU A 77 13.06 -20.73 0.64
C GLU A 77 12.68 -20.44 2.10
N GLY A 78 11.91 -21.35 2.68
CA GLY A 78 11.61 -21.36 4.11
C GLY A 78 10.38 -20.58 4.56
N GLU A 79 10.31 -20.37 5.86
CA GLU A 79 9.22 -19.65 6.55
C GLU A 79 9.39 -18.13 6.54
N ASN A 80 10.30 -17.61 5.73
CA ASN A 80 10.60 -16.19 5.66
C ASN A 80 9.36 -15.37 5.34
N GLN A 81 9.24 -14.23 6.00
CA GLN A 81 8.13 -13.32 5.77
C GLN A 81 8.33 -12.57 4.45
N ILE A 82 7.25 -12.45 3.68
CA ILE A 82 7.24 -11.62 2.49
C ILE A 82 6.89 -10.19 2.89
N CYS A 83 7.75 -9.25 2.50
CA CYS A 83 7.48 -7.83 2.59
C CYS A 83 7.13 -7.27 1.22
N VAL A 84 6.16 -6.38 1.16
CA VAL A 84 5.72 -5.75 -0.08
C VAL A 84 5.77 -4.24 0.08
N GLY A 85 6.50 -3.59 -0.80
CA GLY A 85 6.60 -2.13 -0.86
C GLY A 85 6.12 -1.60 -2.21
N MET A 86 5.40 -0.48 -2.20
CA MET A 86 5.03 0.25 -3.41
C MET A 86 5.92 1.48 -3.55
N ILE A 87 6.63 1.56 -4.67
CA ILE A 87 7.57 2.65 -4.93
C ILE A 87 7.16 3.38 -6.20
N PHE A 88 7.07 4.70 -6.12
CA PHE A 88 6.78 5.57 -7.24
C PHE A 88 8.08 6.17 -7.78
N LEU A 89 8.38 5.90 -9.03
CA LEU A 89 9.58 6.38 -9.72
C LEU A 89 9.23 7.50 -10.72
N PRO A 90 10.20 8.35 -11.09
CA PRO A 90 10.01 9.35 -12.14
C PRO A 90 9.49 8.70 -13.43
N ARG A 91 8.46 9.28 -14.03
CA ARG A 91 7.75 8.63 -15.15
C ARG A 91 8.51 8.75 -16.48
N THR A 92 9.27 9.81 -16.67
CA THR A 92 9.86 10.21 -17.95
C THR A 92 11.38 10.08 -18.02
N GLU A 93 12.05 9.97 -16.87
CA GLU A 93 13.52 9.97 -16.80
C GLU A 93 14.06 8.56 -16.52
N TYR A 94 14.28 7.81 -17.57
CA TYR A 94 14.73 6.42 -17.49
C TYR A 94 16.03 6.25 -16.69
N SER A 95 17.00 7.14 -16.87
CA SER A 95 18.27 7.09 -16.12
C SER A 95 18.07 7.26 -14.60
N GLU A 96 17.15 8.14 -14.20
CA GLU A 96 16.83 8.35 -12.79
C GLU A 96 16.02 7.17 -12.20
N GLN A 97 15.18 6.52 -13.01
CA GLN A 97 14.52 5.29 -12.59
C GLN A 97 15.53 4.20 -12.26
N GLU A 98 16.49 3.94 -13.15
CA GLU A 98 17.49 2.89 -12.95
C GLU A 98 18.42 3.19 -11.75
N LYS A 99 18.83 4.43 -11.57
CA LYS A 99 19.57 4.83 -10.37
C LYS A 99 18.77 4.59 -9.10
N SER A 100 17.50 4.99 -9.10
CA SER A 100 16.61 4.82 -7.94
C SER A 100 16.40 3.35 -7.59
N LYS A 101 16.19 2.49 -8.59
CA LYS A 101 16.11 1.04 -8.40
C LYS A 101 17.38 0.47 -7.77
N THR A 102 18.54 0.83 -8.33
CA THR A 102 19.84 0.37 -7.83
C THR A 102 20.05 0.77 -6.38
N ILE A 103 19.72 2.01 -6.00
CA ILE A 103 19.83 2.48 -4.61
C ILE A 103 18.93 1.68 -3.69
N ILE A 104 17.68 1.44 -4.10
CA ILE A 104 16.71 0.69 -3.30
C ILE A 104 17.19 -0.75 -3.10
N GLU A 105 17.61 -1.42 -4.17
CA GLU A 105 18.11 -2.79 -4.14
C GLU A 105 19.34 -2.91 -3.23
N GLN A 106 20.30 -1.98 -3.33
CA GLN A 106 21.46 -1.94 -2.45
C GLN A 106 21.07 -1.81 -0.97
N VAL A 107 20.20 -0.87 -0.64
CA VAL A 107 19.74 -0.67 0.74
C VAL A 107 19.00 -1.90 1.27
N LEU A 108 18.20 -2.56 0.45
CA LEU A 108 17.50 -3.78 0.85
C LEU A 108 18.50 -4.90 1.14
N ILE A 109 19.45 -5.14 0.24
CA ILE A 109 20.49 -6.17 0.41
C ILE A 109 21.36 -5.91 1.64
N GLU A 110 21.76 -4.66 1.88
CA GLU A 110 22.53 -4.26 3.07
C GLU A 110 21.78 -4.50 4.40
N ASN A 111 20.47 -4.65 4.36
CA ASN A 111 19.62 -4.94 5.51
C ASN A 111 19.01 -6.36 5.49
N ASP A 112 19.64 -7.30 4.78
CA ASP A 112 19.25 -8.70 4.69
C ASP A 112 17.84 -8.95 4.10
N PHE A 113 17.37 -8.07 3.21
CA PHE A 113 16.19 -8.28 2.39
C PHE A 113 16.59 -8.78 0.99
N TYR A 114 16.07 -9.93 0.59
CA TYR A 114 16.34 -10.57 -0.69
C TYR A 114 15.07 -10.84 -1.47
#